data_e64c85ae5f81ec32770153a7dfe8d62c
#
_entry.id   e64c85ae5f81ec32770153a7dfe8d62c
#
_cell.length_a   1.000
_cell.length_b   1.000
_cell.length_c   1.000
_cell.angle_alpha   90.00
_cell.angle_beta   90.00
_cell.angle_gamma   90.00
#
_symmetry.space_group_name_H-M   'P 1'
#
loop_
_entity.id
_entity.type
_entity.pdbx_description
1 polymer ?
#
loop_
_entity_poly.entity_id
_entity_poly.type
_entity_poly.pdbx_seq_one_letter_code
_entity_poly.pdbx_strand_id
1 'polypeptide(L)'
;TLQKSSWGDAKTSGTTDYIPDVSLDMRGGFMQDFTGKAGCFMGDGLYLDINGYISPHFSYSLNQRLASTYYEDNSGFAGTNWLTLTYETDNFALTIGKDALLMGSFEYDAYDLDTYYDMNSIFYNEFDCWQWGVSAAWYPAEDHELIFQFANSPYSYGDPNLFSYALAWRGAWDWYESYWSANLWQYDSESYVKAINLGNRFTAGNFAADLDLMGMFGDLEDPLCGMTVTVAPSYSISDWGRVFLKAGWESNEHVFGGAGFEYFPL
;
A
#
# COMPACT_ATOMS: atom_id res chain seq x y z
N THR A 1 5.10 13.37 -12.96
CA THR A 1 4.01 12.41 -13.28
C THR A 1 3.82 11.61 -12.02
N LEU A 2 2.69 11.82 -11.32
CA LEU A 2 2.28 10.97 -10.23
C LEU A 2 2.31 9.53 -10.71
N GLN A 3 3.08 8.69 -10.04
CA GLN A 3 2.79 7.27 -10.04
C GLN A 3 1.45 7.17 -9.30
N LYS A 4 0.35 7.18 -10.06
CA LYS A 4 -0.97 6.96 -9.50
C LYS A 4 -0.87 5.66 -8.74
N SER A 5 -1.36 5.66 -7.51
CA SER A 5 -1.55 4.44 -6.73
C SER A 5 -2.16 3.37 -7.62
N SER A 6 -2.06 2.12 -7.25
CA SER A 6 -2.66 0.96 -7.93
C SER A 6 -4.14 1.17 -8.36
N TRP A 7 -4.75 2.23 -7.91
CA TRP A 7 -6.10 2.72 -8.20
C TRP A 7 -6.23 3.56 -9.48
N GLY A 8 -5.18 3.95 -10.17
CA GLY A 8 -5.31 4.99 -11.19
C GLY A 8 -4.53 4.91 -12.48
N ASP A 9 -3.76 3.88 -12.75
CA ASP A 9 -2.93 3.83 -13.97
C ASP A 9 -3.69 3.55 -15.28
N ALA A 10 -5.01 3.50 -15.25
CA ALA A 10 -5.83 3.16 -16.42
C ALA A 10 -6.23 4.32 -17.33
N LYS A 11 -5.72 5.54 -17.13
CA LYS A 11 -5.91 6.65 -18.08
C LYS A 11 -4.85 6.65 -19.18
N THR A 12 -4.83 5.64 -20.04
CA THR A 12 -4.15 5.72 -21.34
C THR A 12 -5.15 6.06 -22.42
N SER A 13 -4.84 7.12 -23.13
CA SER A 13 -5.48 7.73 -24.28
C SER A 13 -6.19 6.78 -25.25
N GLY A 14 -7.50 6.92 -25.41
CA GLY A 14 -8.11 6.97 -26.75
C GLY A 14 -8.46 5.68 -27.50
N THR A 15 -8.03 4.51 -27.06
CA THR A 15 -8.53 3.22 -27.54
C THR A 15 -8.72 2.33 -26.32
N THR A 16 -9.97 2.06 -25.98
CA THR A 16 -10.29 1.09 -24.91
C THR A 16 -10.00 -0.30 -25.46
N ASP A 17 -8.76 -0.76 -25.32
CA ASP A 17 -8.42 -2.14 -25.56
C ASP A 17 -9.00 -2.97 -24.40
N TYR A 18 -10.01 -3.78 -24.70
CA TYR A 18 -10.60 -4.74 -23.74
C TYR A 18 -9.70 -5.97 -23.55
N ILE A 19 -8.45 -5.93 -24.02
CA ILE A 19 -7.46 -6.99 -23.79
C ILE A 19 -6.90 -6.79 -22.39
N PRO A 20 -6.98 -7.80 -21.51
CA PRO A 20 -6.37 -7.72 -20.19
C PRO A 20 -4.86 -7.50 -20.27
N ASP A 21 -4.34 -6.63 -19.44
CA ASP A 21 -2.92 -6.59 -19.12
C ASP A 21 -2.64 -7.68 -18.09
N VAL A 22 -1.67 -8.55 -18.39
CA VAL A 22 -1.29 -9.67 -17.53
C VAL A 22 0.20 -9.62 -17.31
N SER A 23 0.62 -9.43 -16.07
CA SER A 23 2.02 -9.47 -15.69
C SER A 23 2.30 -10.55 -14.64
N LEU A 24 3.56 -10.98 -14.60
CA LEU A 24 4.10 -11.89 -13.60
C LEU A 24 5.31 -11.21 -12.98
N ASP A 25 5.15 -10.77 -11.75
CA ASP A 25 6.17 -10.05 -11.02
C ASP A 25 6.87 -10.99 -10.04
N MET A 26 8.20 -10.97 -10.03
CA MET A 26 8.98 -11.82 -9.13
C MET A 26 10.17 -11.06 -8.54
N ARG A 27 10.49 -11.40 -7.31
CA ARG A 27 11.72 -10.96 -6.64
C ARG A 27 12.51 -12.16 -6.14
N GLY A 28 13.81 -12.12 -6.36
CA GLY A 28 14.76 -13.06 -5.78
C GLY A 28 16.08 -12.34 -5.51
N GLY A 29 16.85 -12.84 -4.60
CA GLY A 29 18.09 -12.19 -4.20
C GLY A 29 19.04 -13.11 -3.43
N PHE A 30 20.12 -12.52 -2.97
CA PHE A 30 21.04 -13.12 -2.03
C PHE A 30 21.03 -12.31 -0.74
N MET A 31 20.70 -12.96 0.37
CA MET A 31 20.75 -12.35 1.70
C MET A 31 21.99 -12.85 2.44
N GLN A 32 22.71 -11.94 3.09
CA GLN A 32 23.81 -12.24 3.98
C GLN A 32 23.52 -11.67 5.37
N ASP A 33 23.35 -12.57 6.33
CA ASP A 33 23.33 -12.19 7.75
C ASP A 33 24.78 -12.08 8.28
N PHE A 34 25.19 -10.87 8.58
CA PHE A 34 26.52 -10.59 9.11
C PHE A 34 26.63 -10.94 10.60
N THR A 35 25.55 -11.09 11.32
CA THR A 35 25.51 -11.47 12.75
C THR A 35 25.50 -12.99 12.89
N GLY A 36 24.65 -13.67 12.13
CA GLY A 36 24.49 -15.13 12.15
C GLY A 36 25.48 -15.90 11.29
N LYS A 37 26.28 -15.23 10.45
CA LYS A 37 27.25 -15.81 9.51
C LYS A 37 26.63 -16.75 8.48
N ALA A 38 25.35 -16.58 8.21
CA ALA A 38 24.63 -17.34 7.19
C ALA A 38 24.35 -16.48 5.96
N GLY A 39 24.43 -17.08 4.79
CA GLY A 39 24.02 -16.44 3.54
C GLY A 39 23.32 -17.46 2.65
N CYS A 40 22.27 -17.01 1.96
CA CYS A 40 21.52 -17.88 1.04
C CYS A 40 20.93 -17.08 -0.13
N PHE A 41 20.69 -17.79 -1.22
CA PHE A 41 19.80 -17.31 -2.27
C PHE A 41 18.35 -17.56 -1.85
N MET A 42 17.49 -16.59 -2.12
CA MET A 42 16.07 -16.68 -1.79
C MET A 42 15.21 -16.08 -2.91
N GLY A 43 14.00 -16.61 -3.05
CA GLY A 43 12.91 -15.96 -3.74
C GLY A 43 11.87 -15.56 -2.69
N ASP A 44 11.43 -14.31 -2.68
CA ASP A 44 10.58 -13.78 -1.63
C ASP A 44 9.26 -13.18 -2.14
N GLY A 45 9.07 -13.11 -3.44
CA GLY A 45 7.83 -12.66 -4.04
C GLY A 45 7.60 -13.27 -5.42
N LEU A 46 6.36 -13.70 -5.66
CA LEU A 46 5.87 -14.09 -6.98
C LEU A 46 4.38 -13.75 -7.05
N TYR A 47 4.02 -12.82 -7.92
CA TYR A 47 2.67 -12.26 -8.06
C TYR A 47 2.19 -12.35 -9.50
N LEU A 48 0.91 -12.67 -9.67
CA LEU A 48 0.18 -12.56 -10.91
C LEU A 48 -0.75 -11.36 -10.83
N ASP A 49 -0.57 -10.41 -11.74
CA ASP A 49 -1.43 -9.26 -11.90
C ASP A 49 -2.26 -9.38 -13.19
N ILE A 50 -3.54 -9.09 -13.08
CA ILE A 50 -4.47 -9.05 -14.21
C ILE A 50 -5.31 -7.79 -14.09
N ASN A 51 -5.14 -6.87 -15.04
CA ASN A 51 -5.86 -5.60 -15.05
C ASN A 51 -6.60 -5.44 -16.39
N GLY A 52 -7.76 -4.84 -16.39
CA GLY A 52 -8.48 -4.61 -17.64
C GLY A 52 -9.77 -3.84 -17.49
N TYR A 53 -10.41 -3.63 -18.65
CA TYR A 53 -11.70 -2.97 -18.76
C TYR A 53 -12.78 -3.91 -19.25
N ILE A 54 -13.97 -3.81 -18.69
CA ILE A 54 -15.18 -4.46 -19.19
C ILE A 54 -15.92 -3.49 -20.11
N SER A 55 -15.82 -2.19 -19.82
CA SER A 55 -16.41 -1.11 -20.61
C SER A 55 -15.65 0.19 -20.36
N PRO A 56 -15.95 1.32 -21.04
CA PRO A 56 -15.26 2.59 -20.82
C PRO A 56 -15.29 3.11 -19.36
N HIS A 57 -16.27 2.65 -18.58
CA HIS A 57 -16.44 3.06 -17.19
C HIS A 57 -16.22 1.94 -16.17
N PHE A 58 -16.05 0.71 -16.61
CA PHE A 58 -15.84 -0.42 -15.70
C PHE A 58 -14.48 -1.05 -15.92
N SER A 59 -13.68 -1.06 -14.90
CA SER A 59 -12.38 -1.74 -14.83
C SER A 59 -12.37 -2.81 -13.74
N TYR A 60 -11.46 -3.76 -13.86
CA TYR A 60 -11.18 -4.76 -12.84
C TYR A 60 -9.68 -4.90 -12.64
N SER A 61 -9.31 -5.31 -11.43
CA SER A 61 -7.93 -5.59 -11.06
C SER A 61 -7.87 -6.80 -10.15
N LEU A 62 -6.89 -7.66 -10.39
CA LEU A 62 -6.56 -8.82 -9.56
C LEU A 62 -5.05 -8.84 -9.32
N ASN A 63 -4.64 -8.97 -8.07
CA ASN A 63 -3.28 -9.35 -7.70
C ASN A 63 -3.32 -10.61 -6.84
N GLN A 64 -2.65 -11.65 -7.30
CA GLN A 64 -2.62 -12.95 -6.67
C GLN A 64 -1.18 -13.35 -6.32
N ARG A 65 -0.90 -13.58 -5.04
CA ARG A 65 0.35 -14.21 -4.60
C ARG A 65 0.36 -15.67 -5.05
N LEU A 66 1.38 -16.07 -5.80
CA LEU A 66 1.55 -17.45 -6.28
C LEU A 66 2.52 -18.25 -5.41
N ALA A 67 3.46 -17.58 -4.74
CA ALA A 67 4.37 -18.19 -3.78
C ALA A 67 4.13 -17.57 -2.41
N SER A 68 3.45 -18.28 -1.53
CA SER A 68 3.12 -17.84 -0.18
C SER A 68 3.05 -19.04 0.75
N THR A 69 3.58 -18.89 1.95
CA THR A 69 3.38 -19.81 3.07
C THR A 69 2.03 -19.58 3.78
N TYR A 70 1.27 -18.58 3.36
CA TYR A 70 0.00 -18.18 3.96
C TYR A 70 -1.23 -18.99 3.52
N TYR A 71 -1.05 -20.21 3.01
CA TYR A 71 -2.18 -21.08 2.66
C TYR A 71 -2.85 -21.76 3.86
N GLU A 72 -2.60 -21.28 5.08
CA GLU A 72 -3.26 -21.83 6.28
C GLU A 72 -4.73 -21.40 6.42
N ASP A 73 -5.15 -20.36 5.73
CA ASP A 73 -6.56 -19.98 5.66
C ASP A 73 -7.27 -20.78 4.53
N ASN A 74 -8.29 -21.53 4.91
CA ASN A 74 -9.15 -22.28 3.99
C ASN A 74 -10.07 -21.40 3.13
N SER A 75 -9.99 -20.08 3.20
CA SER A 75 -10.65 -19.18 2.26
C SER A 75 -9.92 -19.26 0.92
N GLY A 76 -10.61 -19.47 -0.18
CA GLY A 76 -9.99 -19.50 -1.52
C GLY A 76 -9.34 -18.18 -1.96
N PHE A 77 -9.28 -17.19 -1.07
CA PHE A 77 -8.75 -15.83 -1.30
C PHE A 77 -7.58 -15.46 -0.39
N ALA A 78 -7.02 -16.40 0.37
CA ALA A 78 -5.90 -16.13 1.28
C ALA A 78 -4.68 -15.55 0.57
N GLY A 79 -4.37 -16.03 -0.64
CA GLY A 79 -3.27 -15.51 -1.45
C GLY A 79 -3.63 -14.31 -2.33
N THR A 80 -4.87 -13.81 -2.29
CA THR A 80 -5.30 -12.67 -3.10
C THR A 80 -5.07 -11.38 -2.33
N ASN A 81 -4.20 -10.50 -2.82
CA ASN A 81 -4.05 -9.16 -2.25
C ASN A 81 -5.28 -8.32 -2.59
N TRP A 82 -5.55 -8.12 -3.88
CA TRP A 82 -6.77 -7.44 -4.29
C TRP A 82 -7.49 -8.17 -5.42
N LEU A 83 -8.79 -7.99 -5.43
CA LEU A 83 -9.72 -8.39 -6.47
C LEU A 83 -10.85 -7.37 -6.49
N THR A 84 -10.79 -6.43 -7.41
CA THR A 84 -11.67 -5.26 -7.44
C THR A 84 -12.42 -5.12 -8.76
N LEU A 85 -13.61 -4.55 -8.66
CA LEU A 85 -14.40 -4.01 -9.77
C LEU A 85 -14.65 -2.54 -9.48
N THR A 86 -14.25 -1.67 -10.42
CA THR A 86 -14.39 -0.23 -10.29
C THR A 86 -15.27 0.34 -11.39
N TYR A 87 -16.24 1.15 -11.00
CA TYR A 87 -16.97 2.05 -11.89
C TYR A 87 -16.40 3.46 -11.73
N GLU A 88 -15.97 4.07 -12.83
CA GLU A 88 -15.30 5.37 -12.81
C GLU A 88 -15.92 6.33 -13.85
N THR A 89 -15.99 7.61 -13.44
CA THR A 89 -16.35 8.76 -14.27
C THR A 89 -15.29 9.85 -14.10
N ASP A 90 -15.45 10.98 -14.79
CA ASP A 90 -14.51 12.11 -14.63
C ASP A 90 -14.46 12.69 -13.22
N ASN A 91 -15.55 12.55 -12.44
CA ASN A 91 -15.69 13.21 -11.15
C ASN A 91 -15.69 12.27 -9.95
N PHE A 92 -15.93 10.98 -10.14
CA PHE A 92 -15.94 10.01 -9.04
C PHE A 92 -15.65 8.58 -9.51
N ALA A 93 -15.21 7.75 -8.57
CA ALA A 93 -15.13 6.30 -8.74
C ALA A 93 -15.82 5.57 -7.58
N LEU A 94 -16.33 4.39 -7.88
CA LEU A 94 -16.88 3.45 -6.90
C LEU A 94 -16.21 2.10 -7.12
N THR A 95 -15.53 1.59 -6.09
CA THR A 95 -14.85 0.29 -6.13
C THR A 95 -15.48 -0.66 -5.13
N ILE A 96 -15.64 -1.90 -5.53
CA ILE A 96 -16.10 -3.00 -4.68
C ILE A 96 -15.16 -4.19 -4.84
N GLY A 97 -14.88 -4.87 -3.76
CA GLY A 97 -14.04 -6.08 -3.78
C GLY A 97 -13.16 -6.23 -2.55
N LYS A 98 -12.14 -7.07 -2.70
CA LYS A 98 -11.04 -7.18 -1.74
C LYS A 98 -9.96 -6.18 -2.12
N ASP A 99 -9.48 -5.40 -1.17
CA ASP A 99 -8.50 -4.37 -1.42
C ASP A 99 -7.75 -3.96 -0.15
N ALA A 100 -6.70 -3.14 -0.29
CA ALA A 100 -6.01 -2.55 0.84
C ALA A 100 -6.91 -1.58 1.60
N LEU A 101 -6.83 -1.61 2.93
CA LEU A 101 -7.37 -0.54 3.76
C LEU A 101 -6.62 0.76 3.48
N LEU A 102 -7.35 1.87 3.40
CA LEU A 102 -6.75 3.17 3.15
C LEU A 102 -5.92 3.62 4.36
N MET A 103 -4.63 3.77 4.15
CA MET A 103 -3.68 4.24 5.16
C MET A 103 -2.86 5.38 4.57
N GLY A 104 -3.00 6.56 5.11
CA GLY A 104 -2.35 7.77 4.62
C GLY A 104 -0.83 7.80 4.85
N SER A 105 -0.11 6.89 4.22
CA SER A 105 1.33 6.69 4.37
C SER A 105 1.93 6.24 3.04
N PHE A 106 3.04 6.81 2.63
CA PHE A 106 3.78 6.39 1.45
C PHE A 106 4.56 5.10 1.70
N GLU A 107 4.97 4.82 2.95
CA GLU A 107 5.51 3.52 3.31
C GLU A 107 4.51 2.41 3.02
N TYR A 108 3.26 2.62 3.44
CA TYR A 108 2.20 1.63 3.32
C TYR A 108 1.66 1.49 1.89
N ASP A 109 1.73 2.55 1.09
CA ASP A 109 1.31 2.58 -0.32
C ASP A 109 2.37 1.94 -1.26
N ALA A 110 3.53 1.58 -0.73
CA ALA A 110 4.58 0.96 -1.51
C ALA A 110 4.22 -0.50 -1.86
N TYR A 111 4.52 -0.89 -3.09
CA TYR A 111 4.29 -2.25 -3.56
C TYR A 111 5.24 -3.23 -2.85
N ASP A 112 4.75 -4.41 -2.44
CA ASP A 112 5.52 -5.40 -1.68
C ASP A 112 6.89 -5.74 -2.31
N LEU A 113 6.97 -5.84 -3.63
CA LEU A 113 8.21 -6.15 -4.34
C LEU A 113 9.24 -5.01 -4.32
N ASP A 114 8.80 -3.77 -4.04
CA ASP A 114 9.66 -2.59 -3.97
C ASP A 114 10.14 -2.31 -2.54
N THR A 115 9.78 -3.16 -1.58
CA THR A 115 10.10 -2.97 -0.17
C THR A 115 10.91 -4.12 0.40
N TYR A 116 11.62 -3.87 1.49
CA TYR A 116 12.39 -4.86 2.22
C TYR A 116 11.88 -4.92 3.66
N TYR A 117 11.51 -6.11 4.11
CA TYR A 117 10.92 -6.37 5.42
C TYR A 117 11.67 -5.70 6.56
N ASP A 118 12.99 -5.87 6.62
CA ASP A 118 13.85 -5.33 7.67
C ASP A 118 14.00 -3.78 7.64
N MET A 119 13.47 -3.13 6.61
CA MET A 119 13.53 -1.68 6.44
C MET A 119 12.17 -1.02 6.64
N ASN A 120 11.16 -1.78 7.07
CA ASN A 120 9.80 -1.31 7.26
C ASN A 120 9.39 -1.31 8.73
N SER A 121 8.35 -0.54 9.04
CA SER A 121 7.72 -0.53 10.35
C SER A 121 7.10 -1.88 10.70
N ILE A 122 6.92 -2.17 11.98
CA ILE A 122 6.12 -3.30 12.45
C ILE A 122 4.71 -3.17 11.90
N PHE A 123 4.19 -1.94 11.86
CA PHE A 123 2.87 -1.67 11.29
C PHE A 123 2.76 -2.17 9.84
N TYR A 124 3.70 -1.82 8.97
CA TYR A 124 3.70 -2.29 7.57
C TYR A 124 3.76 -3.82 7.48
N ASN A 125 4.58 -4.44 8.31
CA ASN A 125 4.88 -5.86 8.22
C ASN A 125 3.76 -6.76 8.78
N GLU A 126 3.02 -6.30 9.80
CA GLU A 126 2.10 -7.14 10.56
C GLU A 126 0.63 -6.74 10.40
N PHE A 127 0.34 -5.58 9.81
CA PHE A 127 -1.04 -5.13 9.63
C PHE A 127 -1.74 -5.88 8.50
N ASP A 128 -2.84 -6.60 8.81
CA ASP A 128 -3.66 -7.30 7.79
C ASP A 128 -4.53 -6.32 7.03
N CYS A 129 -3.96 -5.80 5.95
CA CYS A 129 -4.56 -4.73 5.16
C CYS A 129 -5.57 -5.17 4.12
N TRP A 130 -5.56 -6.42 3.68
CA TRP A 130 -6.33 -6.88 2.52
C TRP A 130 -7.75 -7.28 2.92
N GLN A 131 -8.69 -6.36 2.86
CA GLN A 131 -10.04 -6.54 3.37
C GLN A 131 -11.11 -6.41 2.27
N TRP A 132 -12.21 -7.15 2.42
CA TRP A 132 -13.39 -7.00 1.57
C TRP A 132 -14.16 -5.73 1.94
N GLY A 133 -14.56 -4.94 0.92
CA GLY A 133 -15.27 -3.71 1.17
C GLY A 133 -15.71 -2.97 -0.07
N VAL A 134 -16.06 -1.72 0.15
CA VAL A 134 -16.41 -0.75 -0.89
C VAL A 134 -15.70 0.56 -0.60
N SER A 135 -15.29 1.26 -1.64
CA SER A 135 -14.77 2.63 -1.53
C SER A 135 -15.39 3.53 -2.59
N ALA A 136 -15.51 4.80 -2.24
CA ALA A 136 -15.99 5.85 -3.12
C ALA A 136 -14.96 6.98 -3.12
N ALA A 137 -14.46 7.33 -4.29
CA ALA A 137 -13.56 8.44 -4.51
C ALA A 137 -14.27 9.59 -5.21
N TRP A 138 -14.00 10.80 -4.78
CA TRP A 138 -14.44 12.05 -5.42
C TRP A 138 -13.23 12.87 -5.83
N TYR A 139 -13.23 13.33 -7.06
CA TYR A 139 -12.16 14.12 -7.68
C TYR A 139 -12.57 15.61 -7.74
N PRO A 140 -12.32 16.40 -6.67
CA PRO A 140 -12.72 17.81 -6.62
C PRO A 140 -11.93 18.71 -7.56
N ALA A 141 -10.72 18.31 -7.92
CA ALA A 141 -9.85 19.00 -8.86
C ALA A 141 -8.88 17.99 -9.48
N GLU A 142 -8.17 18.42 -10.54
CA GLU A 142 -7.06 17.65 -11.10
C GLU A 142 -6.02 17.37 -9.99
N ASP A 143 -5.50 16.15 -9.94
CA ASP A 143 -4.53 15.69 -8.95
C ASP A 143 -4.99 15.74 -7.48
N HIS A 144 -6.30 15.83 -7.23
CA HIS A 144 -6.88 15.80 -5.88
C HIS A 144 -8.00 14.76 -5.77
N GLU A 145 -7.94 13.98 -4.69
CA GLU A 145 -8.87 12.89 -4.45
C GLU A 145 -9.28 12.84 -2.98
N LEU A 146 -10.59 12.72 -2.73
CA LEU A 146 -11.14 12.41 -1.42
C LEU A 146 -11.81 11.05 -1.47
N ILE A 147 -11.35 10.12 -0.63
CA ILE A 147 -11.78 8.72 -0.65
C ILE A 147 -12.45 8.38 0.68
N PHE A 148 -13.64 7.80 0.60
CA PHE A 148 -14.28 7.12 1.71
C PHE A 148 -14.24 5.61 1.47
N GLN A 149 -13.87 4.83 2.50
CA GLN A 149 -13.88 3.36 2.44
C GLN A 149 -14.67 2.79 3.61
N PHE A 150 -15.46 1.76 3.31
CA PHE A 150 -16.15 0.89 4.25
C PHE A 150 -15.76 -0.56 3.93
N ALA A 151 -15.15 -1.26 4.88
CA ALA A 151 -14.63 -2.61 4.67
C ALA A 151 -14.75 -3.45 5.94
N ASN A 152 -14.38 -4.74 5.86
CA ASN A 152 -14.20 -5.54 7.05
C ASN A 152 -13.07 -4.94 7.91
N SER A 153 -13.17 -5.15 9.22
CA SER A 153 -12.10 -4.73 10.13
C SER A 153 -10.88 -5.64 9.99
N PRO A 154 -9.66 -5.10 10.08
CA PRO A 154 -8.44 -5.90 10.17
C PRO A 154 -8.41 -6.78 11.42
N TYR A 155 -9.23 -6.48 12.41
CA TYR A 155 -9.39 -7.26 13.65
C TYR A 155 -10.52 -8.29 13.57
N SER A 156 -11.10 -8.52 12.39
CA SER A 156 -12.27 -9.41 12.21
C SER A 156 -11.93 -10.91 12.19
N TYR A 157 -10.80 -11.32 12.72
CA TYR A 157 -10.40 -12.73 12.78
C TYR A 157 -11.49 -13.62 13.42
N GLY A 158 -12.30 -14.25 12.55
CA GLY A 158 -13.38 -15.15 12.98
C GLY A 158 -14.68 -14.46 13.38
N ASP A 159 -14.77 -13.14 13.43
CA ASP A 159 -16.00 -12.38 13.61
C ASP A 159 -16.35 -11.56 12.36
N PRO A 160 -17.31 -12.00 11.53
CA PRO A 160 -17.63 -11.31 10.27
C PRO A 160 -18.43 -10.02 10.46
N ASN A 161 -18.74 -9.60 11.70
CA ASN A 161 -19.56 -8.43 11.99
C ASN A 161 -18.77 -7.22 12.42
N LEU A 162 -17.43 -7.24 12.31
CA LEU A 162 -16.58 -6.10 12.62
C LEU A 162 -16.21 -5.35 11.34
N PHE A 163 -16.32 -4.03 11.38
CA PHE A 163 -16.14 -3.18 10.21
C PHE A 163 -15.08 -2.10 10.43
N SER A 164 -14.56 -1.60 9.33
CA SER A 164 -13.64 -0.47 9.25
C SER A 164 -14.24 0.66 8.43
N TYR A 165 -13.87 1.89 8.81
CA TYR A 165 -14.23 3.13 8.13
C TYR A 165 -12.96 3.95 7.94
N ALA A 166 -12.75 4.44 6.73
CA ALA A 166 -11.63 5.34 6.44
C ALA A 166 -12.10 6.53 5.62
N LEU A 167 -11.49 7.68 5.90
CA LEU A 167 -11.54 8.86 5.07
C LEU A 167 -10.11 9.23 4.72
N ALA A 168 -9.80 9.31 3.44
CA ALA A 168 -8.47 9.66 2.98
C ALA A 168 -8.51 10.83 2.00
N TRP A 169 -7.44 11.61 2.02
CA TRP A 169 -7.16 12.70 1.09
C TRP A 169 -5.84 12.41 0.39
N ARG A 170 -5.85 12.44 -0.93
CA ARG A 170 -4.65 12.49 -1.77
C ARG A 170 -4.63 13.81 -2.51
N GLY A 171 -3.49 14.48 -2.52
CA GLY A 171 -3.31 15.72 -3.26
C GLY A 171 -1.88 15.84 -3.75
N ALA A 172 -1.71 16.34 -4.97
CA ALA A 172 -0.41 16.56 -5.54
C ALA A 172 -0.26 17.97 -6.08
N TRP A 173 0.92 18.50 -5.88
CA TRP A 173 1.43 19.77 -6.39
C TRP A 173 2.81 19.52 -7.01
N ASP A 174 3.37 20.46 -7.71
CA ASP A 174 4.63 20.29 -8.46
C ASP A 174 5.79 19.68 -7.64
N TRP A 175 5.88 20.02 -6.37
CA TRP A 175 6.99 19.65 -5.49
C TRP A 175 6.57 18.88 -4.25
N TYR A 176 5.27 18.70 -4.04
CA TYR A 176 4.71 18.12 -2.83
C TYR A 176 3.51 17.23 -3.13
N GLU A 177 3.46 16.06 -2.50
CA GLU A 177 2.29 15.18 -2.51
C GLU A 177 1.87 14.88 -1.06
N SER A 178 0.57 14.83 -0.83
CA SER A 178 -0.02 14.40 0.44
C SER A 178 -0.82 13.12 0.25
N TYR A 179 -0.72 12.23 1.23
CA TYR A 179 -1.63 11.11 1.40
C TYR A 179 -1.96 11.02 2.89
N TRP A 180 -3.13 11.53 3.27
CA TRP A 180 -3.57 11.58 4.66
C TRP A 180 -4.81 10.73 4.86
N SER A 181 -4.95 10.10 6.03
CA SER A 181 -6.17 9.38 6.37
C SER A 181 -6.54 9.50 7.84
N ALA A 182 -7.83 9.33 8.10
CA ALA A 182 -8.40 9.07 9.41
C ALA A 182 -9.21 7.78 9.35
N ASN A 183 -8.95 6.88 10.27
CA ASN A 183 -9.44 5.52 10.27
C ASN A 183 -10.12 5.16 11.59
N LEU A 184 -11.19 4.35 11.50
CA LEU A 184 -11.85 3.72 12.63
C LEU A 184 -11.98 2.24 12.33
N TRP A 185 -11.37 1.38 13.13
CA TRP A 185 -11.45 -0.07 12.99
C TRP A 185 -12.15 -0.65 14.21
N GLN A 186 -13.26 -1.34 14.01
CA GLN A 186 -13.88 -2.08 15.10
C GLN A 186 -12.97 -3.20 15.56
N TYR A 187 -12.71 -3.26 16.86
CA TYR A 187 -11.97 -4.33 17.49
C TYR A 187 -12.90 -5.37 18.10
N ASP A 188 -13.99 -4.90 18.68
CA ASP A 188 -15.12 -5.68 19.16
C ASP A 188 -16.44 -4.92 18.93
N SER A 189 -17.57 -5.39 19.47
CA SER A 189 -18.87 -4.76 19.27
C SER A 189 -18.98 -3.32 19.79
N GLU A 190 -18.12 -2.89 20.71
CA GLU A 190 -18.19 -1.59 21.40
C GLU A 190 -16.92 -0.77 21.26
N SER A 191 -15.79 -1.37 20.89
CA SER A 191 -14.47 -0.75 20.92
C SER A 191 -13.92 -0.51 19.50
N TYR A 192 -13.18 0.60 19.36
CA TYR A 192 -12.55 1.00 18.11
C TYR A 192 -11.08 1.35 18.31
N VAL A 193 -10.24 0.88 17.41
CA VAL A 193 -8.93 1.47 17.16
C VAL A 193 -9.09 2.66 16.22
N LYS A 194 -8.50 3.78 16.57
CA LYS A 194 -8.50 5.02 15.78
C LYS A 194 -7.10 5.24 15.23
N ALA A 195 -6.99 5.53 13.94
CA ALA A 195 -5.71 5.90 13.36
C ALA A 195 -5.79 7.24 12.64
N ILE A 196 -4.71 8.00 12.71
CA ILE A 196 -4.49 9.21 11.93
C ILE A 196 -3.11 9.07 11.28
N ASN A 197 -3.08 9.19 9.97
CA ASN A 197 -1.86 9.01 9.18
C ASN A 197 -1.67 10.20 8.26
N LEU A 198 -0.44 10.68 8.19
CA LEU A 198 -0.05 11.87 7.43
C LEU A 198 1.19 11.54 6.61
N GLY A 199 0.97 10.99 5.41
CA GLY A 199 2.02 10.76 4.42
C GLY A 199 2.31 12.03 3.64
N ASN A 200 3.59 12.38 3.52
CA ASN A 200 4.06 13.57 2.82
C ASN A 200 5.26 13.19 1.96
N ARG A 201 5.20 13.52 0.68
CA ARG A 201 6.29 13.35 -0.27
C ARG A 201 6.74 14.69 -0.80
N PHE A 202 8.03 14.92 -0.78
CA PHE A 202 8.67 16.12 -1.30
C PHE A 202 9.57 15.76 -2.48
N THR A 203 9.48 16.51 -3.58
CA THR A 203 10.29 16.29 -4.77
C THR A 203 10.99 17.56 -5.19
N ALA A 204 12.29 17.47 -5.54
CA ALA A 204 13.07 18.59 -6.05
C ALA A 204 14.11 18.09 -7.07
N GLY A 205 13.80 18.21 -8.35
CA GLY A 205 14.65 17.66 -9.42
C GLY A 205 14.76 16.14 -9.28
N ASN A 206 15.98 15.65 -9.09
CA ASN A 206 16.26 14.21 -8.94
C ASN A 206 16.12 13.70 -7.49
N PHE A 207 15.83 14.58 -6.55
CA PHE A 207 15.66 14.23 -5.13
C PHE A 207 14.19 14.05 -4.80
N ALA A 208 13.87 13.02 -4.03
CA ALA A 208 12.57 12.81 -3.40
C ALA A 208 12.76 12.39 -1.93
N ALA A 209 11.81 12.74 -1.07
CA ALA A 209 11.81 12.31 0.33
C ALA A 209 10.37 12.10 0.81
N ASP A 210 10.09 10.91 1.32
CA ASP A 210 8.85 10.60 2.00
C ASP A 210 9.02 10.82 3.51
N LEU A 211 7.99 11.40 4.11
CA LEU A 211 7.86 11.56 5.56
C LEU A 211 6.46 11.11 5.98
N ASP A 212 6.39 10.00 6.70
CA ASP A 212 5.14 9.49 7.22
C ASP A 212 5.07 9.65 8.74
N LEU A 213 3.94 10.15 9.21
CA LEU A 213 3.59 10.24 10.62
C LEU A 213 2.30 9.44 10.81
N MET A 214 2.40 8.33 11.51
CA MET A 214 1.26 7.44 11.78
C MET A 214 1.01 7.36 13.27
N GLY A 215 -0.25 7.48 13.69
CA GLY A 215 -0.66 7.34 15.07
C GLY A 215 -1.86 6.42 15.18
N MET A 216 -1.74 5.36 15.99
CA MET A 216 -2.81 4.44 16.34
C MET A 216 -3.16 4.57 17.82
N PHE A 217 -4.45 4.76 18.09
CA PHE A 217 -4.98 5.02 19.42
C PHE A 217 -6.11 4.03 19.72
N GLY A 218 -5.94 3.26 20.78
CA GLY A 218 -6.91 2.28 21.27
C GLY A 218 -6.54 1.84 22.69
N ASP A 219 -7.46 1.15 23.35
CA ASP A 219 -7.23 0.59 24.69
C ASP A 219 -6.53 -0.78 24.63
N LEU A 220 -5.88 -1.10 23.50
CA LEU A 220 -5.27 -2.39 23.25
C LEU A 220 -3.83 -2.43 23.71
N GLU A 221 -3.45 -3.52 24.33
CA GLU A 221 -2.05 -3.97 24.45
C GLU A 221 -1.55 -4.52 23.09
N ASP A 222 -1.83 -3.82 22.01
CA ASP A 222 -1.46 -4.21 20.65
C ASP A 222 -0.13 -3.52 20.29
N PRO A 223 0.89 -4.27 19.84
CA PRO A 223 2.17 -3.69 19.42
C PRO A 223 2.05 -2.68 18.26
N LEU A 224 0.94 -2.71 17.51
CA LEU A 224 0.65 -1.75 16.46
C LEU A 224 0.12 -0.40 17.00
N CYS A 225 -0.37 -0.36 18.28
CA CYS A 225 -0.81 0.88 18.88
C CYS A 225 0.37 1.75 19.29
N GLY A 226 0.30 3.04 18.95
CA GLY A 226 1.32 4.01 19.22
C GLY A 226 1.61 4.94 18.06
N MET A 227 2.80 5.48 18.02
CA MET A 227 3.26 6.37 16.97
C MET A 227 4.37 5.72 16.16
N THR A 228 4.28 5.87 14.85
CA THR A 228 5.33 5.50 13.90
C THR A 228 5.73 6.73 13.09
N VAL A 229 7.01 6.95 12.95
CA VAL A 229 7.60 8.00 12.09
C VAL A 229 8.57 7.35 11.14
N THR A 230 8.39 7.56 9.84
CA THR A 230 9.33 7.08 8.81
C THR A 230 9.82 8.23 7.96
N VAL A 231 11.07 8.14 7.51
CA VAL A 231 11.66 9.03 6.54
C VAL A 231 12.42 8.23 5.49
N ALA A 232 12.15 8.51 4.22
CA ALA A 232 12.74 7.76 3.10
C ALA A 232 13.22 8.72 1.98
N PRO A 233 14.41 9.34 2.13
CA PRO A 233 14.99 10.13 1.06
C PRO A 233 15.58 9.24 -0.04
N SER A 234 15.45 9.70 -1.28
CA SER A 234 16.02 9.04 -2.45
C SER A 234 16.59 10.04 -3.45
N TYR A 235 17.52 9.60 -4.28
CA TYR A 235 18.11 10.39 -5.34
C TYR A 235 18.25 9.53 -6.61
N SER A 236 17.61 9.97 -7.68
CA SER A 236 17.74 9.38 -9.00
C SER A 236 19.01 9.89 -9.67
N ILE A 237 20.00 9.02 -9.84
CA ILE A 237 21.26 9.36 -10.49
C ILE A 237 21.01 9.64 -11.98
N SER A 238 20.17 8.82 -12.59
CA SER A 238 19.68 8.91 -13.96
C SER A 238 18.52 7.91 -14.13
N ASP A 239 18.05 7.71 -15.36
CA ASP A 239 17.00 6.73 -15.68
C ASP A 239 17.39 5.26 -15.36
N TRP A 240 18.69 5.01 -15.18
CA TRP A 240 19.19 3.65 -14.92
C TRP A 240 19.47 3.35 -13.45
N GLY A 241 19.40 4.33 -12.54
CA GLY A 241 19.76 4.04 -11.16
C GLY A 241 19.27 5.06 -10.14
N ARG A 242 18.92 4.53 -8.96
CA ARG A 242 18.47 5.29 -7.80
C ARG A 242 19.19 4.82 -6.54
N VAL A 243 19.62 5.73 -5.70
CA VAL A 243 20.06 5.47 -4.33
C VAL A 243 18.96 5.90 -3.37
N PHE A 244 18.78 5.15 -2.29
CA PHE A 244 17.80 5.50 -1.26
C PHE A 244 18.30 5.17 0.14
N LEU A 245 17.72 5.87 1.10
CA LEU A 245 17.83 5.58 2.53
C LEU A 245 16.41 5.46 3.06
N LYS A 246 16.23 4.65 4.10
CA LYS A 246 15.00 4.62 4.89
C LYS A 246 15.36 4.47 6.35
N ALA A 247 14.68 5.21 7.22
CA ALA A 247 14.80 5.09 8.66
C ALA A 247 13.44 5.36 9.30
N GLY A 248 13.18 4.72 10.41
CA GLY A 248 11.96 4.93 11.16
C GLY A 248 12.12 4.63 12.65
N TRP A 249 11.17 5.14 13.38
CA TRP A 249 11.05 4.95 14.81
C TRP A 249 9.59 4.71 15.19
N GLU A 250 9.38 3.78 16.11
CA GLU A 250 8.07 3.45 16.67
C GLU A 250 8.09 3.60 18.20
N SER A 251 6.96 4.02 18.75
CA SER A 251 6.85 4.33 20.20
C SER A 251 7.01 3.11 21.12
N ASN A 252 6.97 1.90 20.59
CA ASN A 252 7.29 0.64 21.27
C ASN A 252 8.81 0.35 21.35
N GLU A 253 9.65 1.39 21.16
CA GLU A 253 11.12 1.32 21.17
C GLU A 253 11.74 0.60 19.95
N HIS A 254 10.96 0.32 18.91
CA HIS A 254 11.48 -0.26 17.69
C HIS A 254 12.09 0.83 16.79
N VAL A 255 13.28 0.56 16.27
CA VAL A 255 13.99 1.41 15.30
C VAL A 255 14.41 0.53 14.13
N PHE A 256 14.13 0.99 12.93
CA PHE A 256 14.42 0.25 11.70
C PHE A 256 15.03 1.17 10.64
N GLY A 257 15.63 0.57 9.61
CA GLY A 257 16.11 1.33 8.46
C GLY A 257 17.22 0.63 7.71
N GLY A 258 17.55 1.21 6.58
CA GLY A 258 18.56 0.71 5.67
C GLY A 258 18.89 1.69 4.56
N ALA A 259 19.74 1.23 3.65
CA ALA A 259 20.13 1.94 2.45
C ALA A 259 20.19 0.98 1.28
N GLY A 260 19.88 1.45 0.10
CA GLY A 260 19.92 0.64 -1.10
C GLY A 260 20.32 1.42 -2.34
N PHE A 261 20.64 0.64 -3.35
CA PHE A 261 20.84 1.10 -4.71
C PHE A 261 20.00 0.22 -5.63
N GLU A 262 19.23 0.85 -6.48
CA GLU A 262 18.44 0.18 -7.51
C GLU A 262 19.04 0.45 -8.87
N TYR A 263 19.11 -0.58 -9.69
CA TYR A 263 19.54 -0.49 -11.07
C TYR A 263 18.41 -0.91 -11.99
N PHE A 264 18.04 -0.05 -12.91
CA PHE A 264 17.02 -0.27 -13.93
C PHE A 264 17.72 -0.55 -15.27
N PRO A 265 17.80 -1.80 -15.72
CA PRO A 265 18.37 -2.10 -17.05
C PRO A 265 17.47 -1.49 -18.13
N LEU A 266 18.11 -0.84 -19.11
CA LEU A 266 17.46 -0.24 -20.30
C LEU A 266 16.94 -1.32 -21.23
#